data_235715f056199f8420b255b7e6bd45f9
#
_entry.id   235715f056199f8420b255b7e6bd45f9
#
_cell.length_a   1.000
_cell.length_b   1.000
_cell.length_c   1.000
_cell.angle_alpha   90.00
_cell.angle_beta   90.00
_cell.angle_gamma   90.00
#
_symmetry.space_group_name_H-M   'P 1'
#
loop_
_entity.id
_entity.type
_entity.pdbx_description
1 polymer ?
#
loop_
_entity_poly.entity_id
_entity_poly.type
_entity_poly.pdbx_seq_one_letter_code
_entity_poly.pdbx_strand_id
1 'polypeptide(L)'
;MELVLLTALGVGGATVIGALIGFIFKNISHKFSDIVLSFAAGVMLSAAVLGLILPSLEYGGKLGLFTTVAGVFAGAVALNLIDKLVPHLHKLAGQDIEDHRSTSLSKVLLFVSAIAIHNLPEGIAAGVGFGSGDTTQALVIAGGIALQNIPEGMVIIGPMLAAGVKPKRTFIIAMLTGLVEVVGTLIGYFAVSVASFILPFALAFAGGTMLYVISDEMIPETHAHGSERGATYALLIGFCLMLCVDVLLG
;
A
#
# COMPACT_ATOMS: atom_id res chain seq x y z
N MET A 1 12.83 10.14 -16.46
CA MET A 1 12.68 10.96 -15.23
C MET A 1 11.33 11.66 -15.15
N GLU A 2 10.93 12.41 -16.17
CA GLU A 2 9.64 13.12 -16.18
C GLU A 2 8.45 12.17 -15.96
N LEU A 3 8.39 11.06 -16.70
CA LEU A 3 7.33 10.05 -16.53
C LEU A 3 7.32 9.45 -15.11
N VAL A 4 8.49 9.18 -14.54
CA VAL A 4 8.60 8.66 -13.14
C VAL A 4 8.03 9.66 -12.14
N LEU A 5 8.34 10.95 -12.30
CA LEU A 5 7.79 12.00 -11.44
C LEU A 5 6.26 12.13 -11.58
N LEU A 6 5.75 12.09 -12.82
CA LEU A 6 4.31 12.10 -13.08
C LEU A 6 3.63 10.88 -12.45
N THR A 7 4.23 9.71 -12.58
CA THR A 7 3.72 8.47 -11.98
C THR A 7 3.74 8.56 -10.45
N ALA A 8 4.84 9.02 -9.85
CA ALA A 8 4.93 9.21 -8.41
C ALA A 8 3.83 10.14 -7.88
N LEU A 9 3.63 11.29 -8.56
CA LEU A 9 2.56 12.23 -8.22
C LEU A 9 1.17 11.64 -8.46
N GLY A 10 1.00 10.79 -9.48
CA GLY A 10 -0.25 10.08 -9.76
C GLY A 10 -0.60 9.07 -8.67
N VAL A 11 0.37 8.27 -8.24
CA VAL A 11 0.21 7.26 -7.18
C VAL A 11 -0.11 7.94 -5.84
N GLY A 12 0.72 8.87 -5.36
CA GLY A 12 0.45 9.58 -4.12
C GLY A 12 -0.75 10.53 -4.21
N GLY A 13 -1.06 11.06 -5.40
CA GLY A 13 -2.25 11.87 -5.65
C GLY A 13 -3.55 11.07 -5.54
N ALA A 14 -3.52 9.78 -5.86
CA ALA A 14 -4.68 8.89 -5.73
C ALA A 14 -5.14 8.77 -4.28
N THR A 15 -4.21 8.66 -3.32
CA THR A 15 -4.51 8.70 -1.88
C THR A 15 -5.17 10.02 -1.48
N VAL A 16 -4.71 11.16 -2.02
CA VAL A 16 -5.31 12.48 -1.77
C VAL A 16 -6.72 12.56 -2.36
N ILE A 17 -6.94 12.02 -3.57
CA ILE A 17 -8.27 11.94 -4.20
C ILE A 17 -9.18 11.08 -3.33
N GLY A 18 -8.72 9.93 -2.86
CA GLY A 18 -9.45 9.08 -1.91
C GLY A 18 -9.85 9.84 -0.65
N ALA A 19 -8.93 10.59 -0.06
CA ALA A 19 -9.22 11.42 1.11
C ALA A 19 -10.32 12.47 0.83
N LEU A 20 -10.29 13.13 -0.32
CA LEU A 20 -11.35 14.07 -0.72
C LEU A 20 -12.70 13.37 -0.84
N ILE A 21 -12.74 12.18 -1.45
CA ILE A 21 -13.97 11.35 -1.52
C ILE A 21 -14.44 10.99 -0.11
N GLY A 22 -13.53 10.60 0.80
CA GLY A 22 -13.83 10.31 2.20
C GLY A 22 -14.45 11.49 2.95
N PHE A 23 -14.08 12.74 2.63
CA PHE A 23 -14.73 13.92 3.18
C PHE A 23 -16.16 14.15 2.67
N ILE A 24 -16.48 13.69 1.46
CA ILE A 24 -17.85 13.73 0.91
C ILE A 24 -18.72 12.70 1.63
N PHE A 25 -18.19 11.49 1.85
CA PHE A 25 -18.89 10.34 2.46
C PHE A 25 -18.50 10.14 3.93
N LYS A 26 -18.56 11.18 4.75
CA LYS A 26 -18.07 11.20 6.16
C LYS A 26 -18.58 10.07 7.05
N ASN A 27 -19.76 9.52 6.76
CA ASN A 27 -20.41 8.45 7.52
C ASN A 27 -20.42 7.15 6.73
N ILE A 28 -19.25 6.65 6.39
CA ILE A 28 -19.09 5.37 5.72
C ILE A 28 -19.40 4.25 6.71
N SER A 29 -20.31 3.32 6.35
CA SER A 29 -20.57 2.16 7.18
C SER A 29 -19.37 1.19 7.16
N HIS A 30 -19.13 0.47 8.26
CA HIS A 30 -18.09 -0.56 8.33
C HIS A 30 -18.19 -1.54 7.16
N LYS A 31 -19.39 -2.01 6.85
CA LYS A 31 -19.64 -2.91 5.71
C LYS A 31 -19.16 -2.33 4.37
N PHE A 32 -19.38 -1.05 4.11
CA PHE A 32 -18.92 -0.43 2.87
C PHE A 32 -17.40 -0.28 2.87
N SER A 33 -16.82 0.11 4.00
CA SER A 33 -15.37 0.19 4.19
C SER A 33 -14.71 -1.16 3.95
N ASP A 34 -15.24 -2.24 4.53
CA ASP A 34 -14.74 -3.62 4.37
C ASP A 34 -14.75 -4.06 2.90
N ILE A 35 -15.85 -3.78 2.17
CA ILE A 35 -15.97 -4.12 0.75
C ILE A 35 -14.93 -3.35 -0.09
N VAL A 36 -14.78 -2.06 0.16
CA VAL A 36 -13.89 -1.18 -0.61
C VAL A 36 -12.42 -1.50 -0.34
N LEU A 37 -12.05 -1.75 0.93
CA LEU A 37 -10.69 -2.18 1.29
C LEU A 37 -10.38 -3.59 0.79
N SER A 38 -11.35 -4.52 0.84
CA SER A 38 -11.14 -5.86 0.27
C SER A 38 -10.94 -5.82 -1.24
N PHE A 39 -11.66 -4.96 -1.95
CA PHE A 39 -11.42 -4.73 -3.37
C PHE A 39 -9.98 -4.23 -3.61
N ALA A 40 -9.53 -3.25 -2.82
CA ALA A 40 -8.15 -2.75 -2.88
C ALA A 40 -7.13 -3.86 -2.61
N ALA A 41 -7.35 -4.69 -1.58
CA ALA A 41 -6.50 -5.86 -1.27
C ALA A 41 -6.41 -6.84 -2.44
N GLY A 42 -7.51 -7.04 -3.17
CA GLY A 42 -7.54 -7.88 -4.38
C GLY A 42 -6.70 -7.31 -5.52
N VAL A 43 -6.83 -6.01 -5.80
CA VAL A 43 -6.00 -5.30 -6.79
C VAL A 43 -4.52 -5.42 -6.41
N MET A 44 -4.21 -5.15 -5.14
CA MET A 44 -2.86 -5.21 -4.59
C MET A 44 -2.27 -6.62 -4.69
N LEU A 45 -3.06 -7.66 -4.39
CA LEU A 45 -2.62 -9.06 -4.49
C LEU A 45 -2.24 -9.43 -5.93
N SER A 46 -3.05 -9.05 -6.90
CA SER A 46 -2.76 -9.29 -8.32
C SER A 46 -1.50 -8.54 -8.77
N ALA A 47 -1.38 -7.24 -8.43
CA ALA A 47 -0.21 -6.44 -8.75
C ALA A 47 1.08 -6.99 -8.12
N ALA A 48 1.02 -7.44 -6.86
CA ALA A 48 2.17 -8.03 -6.17
C ALA A 48 2.64 -9.32 -6.84
N VAL A 49 1.70 -10.20 -7.22
CA VAL A 49 2.05 -11.50 -7.81
C VAL A 49 2.47 -11.35 -9.26
N LEU A 50 1.61 -10.73 -10.09
CA LEU A 50 1.82 -10.66 -11.55
C LEU A 50 2.84 -9.57 -11.92
N GLY A 51 2.74 -8.40 -11.31
CA GLY A 51 3.58 -7.26 -11.65
C GLY A 51 4.97 -7.28 -11.01
N LEU A 52 5.16 -7.96 -9.87
CA LEU A 52 6.42 -7.90 -9.12
C LEU A 52 7.07 -9.28 -8.94
N ILE A 53 6.36 -10.27 -8.38
CA ILE A 53 6.96 -11.56 -8.02
C ILE A 53 7.27 -12.40 -9.26
N LEU A 54 6.35 -12.52 -10.22
CA LEU A 54 6.60 -13.27 -11.45
C LEU A 54 7.70 -12.64 -12.30
N PRO A 55 7.73 -11.33 -12.55
CA PRO A 55 8.86 -10.69 -13.23
C PRO A 55 10.20 -10.86 -12.50
N SER A 56 10.21 -10.86 -11.16
CA SER A 56 11.42 -11.18 -10.40
C SER A 56 12.01 -12.53 -10.75
N LEU A 57 11.17 -13.57 -10.96
CA LEU A 57 11.63 -14.90 -11.39
C LEU A 57 12.28 -14.84 -12.77
N GLU A 58 11.68 -14.11 -13.71
CA GLU A 58 12.16 -14.00 -15.07
C GLU A 58 13.49 -13.23 -15.16
N TYR A 59 13.58 -12.06 -14.51
CA TYR A 59 14.81 -11.26 -14.47
C TYR A 59 15.94 -11.89 -13.66
N GLY A 60 15.64 -12.79 -12.72
CA GLY A 60 16.64 -13.47 -11.89
C GLY A 60 17.42 -14.57 -12.59
N GLY A 61 17.04 -14.98 -13.81
CA GLY A 61 17.72 -16.00 -14.62
C GLY A 61 17.88 -17.33 -13.86
N LYS A 62 19.09 -17.91 -13.86
CA LYS A 62 19.36 -19.21 -13.20
C LYS A 62 19.15 -19.20 -11.69
N LEU A 63 19.29 -18.06 -11.04
CA LEU A 63 19.10 -17.90 -9.59
C LEU A 63 17.73 -17.26 -9.27
N GLY A 64 16.87 -17.05 -10.26
CA GLY A 64 15.60 -16.35 -10.15
C GLY A 64 14.73 -16.87 -8.99
N LEU A 65 14.54 -18.18 -8.91
CA LEU A 65 13.75 -18.78 -7.83
C LEU A 65 14.33 -18.45 -6.44
N PHE A 66 15.63 -18.59 -6.27
CA PHE A 66 16.29 -18.34 -4.99
C PHE A 66 16.22 -16.83 -4.63
N THR A 67 16.52 -15.96 -5.59
CA THR A 67 16.48 -14.51 -5.41
C THR A 67 15.06 -14.03 -5.08
N THR A 68 14.06 -14.57 -5.79
CA THR A 68 12.65 -14.21 -5.55
C THR A 68 12.18 -14.67 -4.18
N VAL A 69 12.44 -15.91 -3.81
CA VAL A 69 12.06 -16.40 -2.47
C VAL A 69 12.75 -15.60 -1.37
N ALA A 70 14.06 -15.34 -1.50
CA ALA A 70 14.81 -14.53 -0.55
C ALA A 70 14.25 -13.09 -0.47
N GLY A 71 13.91 -12.47 -1.62
CA GLY A 71 13.34 -11.14 -1.68
C GLY A 71 11.97 -11.05 -1.00
N VAL A 72 11.07 -11.99 -1.29
CA VAL A 72 9.73 -12.04 -0.67
C VAL A 72 9.84 -12.13 0.85
N PHE A 73 10.64 -13.06 1.37
CA PHE A 73 10.82 -13.18 2.83
C PHE A 73 11.53 -11.97 3.44
N ALA A 74 12.52 -11.39 2.75
CA ALA A 74 13.19 -10.18 3.22
C ALA A 74 12.22 -9.00 3.31
N GLY A 75 11.32 -8.83 2.33
CA GLY A 75 10.28 -7.80 2.34
C GLY A 75 9.30 -7.98 3.50
N ALA A 76 8.78 -9.20 3.67
CA ALA A 76 7.87 -9.53 4.77
C ALA A 76 8.52 -9.31 6.15
N VAL A 77 9.76 -9.74 6.33
CA VAL A 77 10.51 -9.53 7.58
C VAL A 77 10.80 -8.06 7.82
N ALA A 78 11.18 -7.31 6.79
CA ALA A 78 11.45 -5.88 6.91
C ALA A 78 10.21 -5.13 7.39
N LEU A 79 9.05 -5.39 6.80
CA LEU A 79 7.80 -4.76 7.20
C LEU A 79 7.38 -5.18 8.62
N ASN A 80 7.43 -6.46 8.96
CA ASN A 80 7.17 -6.94 10.32
C ASN A 80 8.05 -6.27 11.38
N LEU A 81 9.31 -5.97 11.05
CA LEU A 81 10.22 -5.25 11.96
C LEU A 81 9.82 -3.78 12.09
N ILE A 82 9.42 -3.14 11.00
CA ILE A 82 8.97 -1.74 11.01
C ILE A 82 7.69 -1.63 11.86
N ASP A 83 6.72 -2.50 11.67
CA ASP A 83 5.47 -2.51 12.44
C ASP A 83 5.71 -2.69 13.95
N LYS A 84 6.68 -3.54 14.32
CA LYS A 84 7.09 -3.70 15.72
C LYS A 84 7.77 -2.46 16.32
N LEU A 85 8.44 -1.66 15.49
CA LEU A 85 9.13 -0.43 15.94
C LEU A 85 8.16 0.73 16.17
N VAL A 86 7.09 0.83 15.39
CA VAL A 86 6.13 1.95 15.47
C VAL A 86 5.45 2.08 16.83
N PRO A 87 4.91 1.03 17.47
CA PRO A 87 4.37 1.13 18.82
C PRO A 87 5.40 1.59 19.86
N HIS A 88 6.67 1.21 19.70
CA HIS A 88 7.75 1.62 20.60
C HIS A 88 8.10 3.10 20.44
N LEU A 89 8.07 3.63 19.22
CA LEU A 89 8.29 5.06 18.95
C LEU A 89 7.19 5.93 19.56
N HIS A 90 5.94 5.48 19.59
CA HIS A 90 4.84 6.18 20.25
C HIS A 90 4.99 6.23 21.77
N LYS A 91 5.47 5.16 22.39
CA LYS A 91 5.81 5.15 23.83
C LYS A 91 6.98 6.08 24.18
N LEU A 92 8.02 6.11 23.33
CA LEU A 92 9.19 7.00 23.50
C LEU A 92 8.83 8.48 23.28
N ALA A 93 7.81 8.78 22.47
CA ALA A 93 7.30 10.14 22.25
C ALA A 93 6.44 10.67 23.41
N GLY A 94 6.36 9.97 24.55
CA GLY A 94 5.64 10.41 25.76
C GLY A 94 4.11 10.37 25.64
N GLN A 95 3.59 9.59 24.72
CA GLN A 95 2.14 9.33 24.64
C GLN A 95 1.82 8.11 25.53
N ASP A 96 1.62 8.35 26.82
CA ASP A 96 1.12 7.32 27.73
C ASP A 96 -0.28 6.88 27.29
N ILE A 97 -0.40 5.59 26.95
CA ILE A 97 -1.63 4.95 26.46
C ILE A 97 -2.67 4.79 27.61
N GLU A 98 -2.31 5.14 28.84
CA GLU A 98 -3.12 4.88 30.04
C GLU A 98 -4.15 5.98 30.38
N ASP A 99 -4.16 7.12 29.69
CA ASP A 99 -5.18 8.14 29.95
C ASP A 99 -6.46 7.83 29.14
N HIS A 100 -7.54 7.45 29.84
CA HIS A 100 -8.82 6.98 29.28
C HIS A 100 -9.50 7.96 28.29
N ARG A 101 -9.05 9.20 28.17
CA ARG A 101 -9.49 10.17 27.15
C ARG A 101 -8.64 10.14 25.86
N SER A 102 -7.43 9.54 25.90
CA SER A 102 -6.51 9.48 24.78
C SER A 102 -6.65 8.20 23.94
N THR A 103 -7.35 7.17 24.42
CA THR A 103 -7.43 5.82 23.83
C THR A 103 -7.96 5.81 22.40
N SER A 104 -8.95 6.65 22.07
CA SER A 104 -9.51 6.72 20.72
C SER A 104 -8.54 7.38 19.74
N LEU A 105 -7.93 8.50 20.11
CA LEU A 105 -6.99 9.23 19.26
C LEU A 105 -5.70 8.43 19.03
N SER A 106 -5.16 7.76 20.06
CA SER A 106 -3.96 6.94 19.93
C SER A 106 -4.17 5.76 18.98
N LYS A 107 -5.32 5.07 19.04
CA LYS A 107 -5.67 3.99 18.11
C LYS A 107 -5.76 4.49 16.66
N VAL A 108 -6.39 5.64 16.45
CA VAL A 108 -6.50 6.23 15.11
C VAL A 108 -5.15 6.67 14.56
N LEU A 109 -4.28 7.24 15.39
CA LEU A 109 -2.92 7.60 14.97
C LEU A 109 -2.08 6.36 14.64
N LEU A 110 -2.24 5.25 15.39
CA LEU A 110 -1.60 3.98 15.07
C LEU A 110 -2.09 3.44 13.72
N PHE A 111 -3.40 3.45 13.48
CA PHE A 111 -4.00 3.05 12.20
C PHE A 111 -3.45 3.88 11.02
N VAL A 112 -3.41 5.22 11.15
CA VAL A 112 -2.84 6.08 10.12
C VAL A 112 -1.35 5.86 9.93
N SER A 113 -0.62 5.56 11.01
CA SER A 113 0.81 5.23 10.92
C SER A 113 1.03 3.91 10.20
N ALA A 114 0.18 2.91 10.43
CA ALA A 114 0.19 1.65 9.69
C ALA A 114 0.02 1.94 8.19
N ILE A 115 -1.01 2.67 7.78
CA ILE A 115 -1.21 3.05 6.37
C ILE A 115 0.01 3.78 5.79
N ALA A 116 0.60 4.71 6.52
CA ALA A 116 1.80 5.42 6.04
C ALA A 116 3.01 4.48 5.85
N ILE A 117 3.12 3.43 6.67
CA ILE A 117 4.16 2.41 6.55
C ILE A 117 3.93 1.56 5.31
N HIS A 118 2.68 1.22 4.99
CA HIS A 118 2.31 0.46 3.79
C HIS A 118 2.55 1.25 2.51
N ASN A 119 2.26 2.54 2.51
CA ASN A 119 2.43 3.42 1.36
C ASN A 119 3.89 3.53 0.90
N LEU A 120 4.88 3.36 1.80
CA LEU A 120 6.29 3.39 1.41
C LEU A 120 6.68 2.21 0.51
N PRO A 121 6.41 0.93 0.86
CA PRO A 121 6.60 -0.22 -0.02
C PRO A 121 5.86 -0.12 -1.35
N GLU A 122 4.63 0.40 -1.35
CA GLU A 122 3.85 0.60 -2.57
C GLU A 122 4.49 1.60 -3.51
N GLY A 123 4.92 2.74 -2.97
CA GLY A 123 5.72 3.68 -3.74
C GLY A 123 7.00 3.03 -4.29
N ILE A 124 7.75 2.29 -3.46
CA ILE A 124 8.96 1.57 -3.91
C ILE A 124 8.62 0.61 -5.05
N ALA A 125 7.51 -0.14 -4.96
CA ALA A 125 7.05 -1.05 -6.02
C ALA A 125 6.81 -0.31 -7.34
N ALA A 126 6.10 0.82 -7.30
CA ALA A 126 5.88 1.66 -8.48
C ALA A 126 7.20 2.16 -9.10
N GLY A 127 8.17 2.54 -8.27
CA GLY A 127 9.49 3.01 -8.71
C GLY A 127 10.37 1.90 -9.30
N VAL A 128 10.41 0.74 -8.64
CA VAL A 128 11.20 -0.43 -9.09
C VAL A 128 10.69 -0.97 -10.42
N GLY A 129 9.38 -0.92 -10.69
CA GLY A 129 8.80 -1.31 -11.97
C GLY A 129 9.47 -0.65 -13.18
N PHE A 130 9.89 0.61 -13.07
CA PHE A 130 10.62 1.30 -14.14
C PHE A 130 12.04 0.76 -14.37
N GLY A 131 12.59 -0.03 -13.46
CA GLY A 131 13.91 -0.65 -13.63
C GLY A 131 13.95 -1.79 -14.64
N SER A 132 12.79 -2.36 -14.98
CA SER A 132 12.67 -3.41 -16.00
C SER A 132 12.98 -2.92 -17.42
N GLY A 133 12.84 -1.62 -17.65
CA GLY A 133 12.89 -1.03 -19.00
C GLY A 133 11.56 -1.13 -19.76
N ASP A 134 10.60 -1.91 -19.24
CA ASP A 134 9.25 -2.00 -19.78
C ASP A 134 8.36 -0.92 -19.14
N THR A 135 8.19 0.17 -19.87
CA THR A 135 7.39 1.31 -19.42
C THR A 135 5.90 0.96 -19.31
N THR A 136 5.40 0.08 -20.15
CA THR A 136 3.98 -0.32 -20.15
C THR A 136 3.68 -1.09 -18.87
N GLN A 137 4.49 -2.09 -18.58
CA GLN A 137 4.34 -2.87 -17.33
C GLN A 137 4.51 -2.00 -16.07
N ALA A 138 5.48 -1.08 -16.08
CA ALA A 138 5.66 -0.13 -14.98
C ALA A 138 4.41 0.73 -14.75
N LEU A 139 3.75 1.20 -15.81
CA LEU A 139 2.51 1.99 -15.73
C LEU A 139 1.31 1.14 -15.28
N VAL A 140 1.24 -0.13 -15.68
CA VAL A 140 0.20 -1.07 -15.23
C VAL A 140 0.32 -1.29 -13.72
N ILE A 141 1.52 -1.55 -13.21
CA ILE A 141 1.78 -1.70 -11.76
C ILE A 141 1.39 -0.42 -11.01
N ALA A 142 1.89 0.72 -11.47
CA ALA A 142 1.60 2.01 -10.84
C ALA A 142 0.11 2.38 -10.91
N GLY A 143 -0.58 2.03 -12.00
CA GLY A 143 -2.02 2.20 -12.16
C GLY A 143 -2.82 1.34 -11.18
N GLY A 144 -2.41 0.09 -10.96
CA GLY A 144 -2.99 -0.79 -9.94
C GLY A 144 -2.81 -0.22 -8.53
N ILE A 145 -1.61 0.27 -8.21
CA ILE A 145 -1.32 0.92 -6.93
C ILE A 145 -2.16 2.19 -6.77
N ALA A 146 -2.24 3.05 -7.78
CA ALA A 146 -3.09 4.24 -7.74
C ALA A 146 -4.58 3.89 -7.55
N LEU A 147 -5.06 2.81 -8.16
CA LEU A 147 -6.45 2.36 -8.04
C LEU A 147 -6.79 1.93 -6.61
N GLN A 148 -5.89 1.20 -5.91
CA GLN A 148 -6.10 0.78 -4.52
C GLN A 148 -5.94 1.93 -3.52
N ASN A 149 -5.10 2.92 -3.80
CA ASN A 149 -4.85 4.07 -2.94
C ASN A 149 -6.08 4.98 -2.79
N ILE A 150 -6.99 5.01 -3.78
CA ILE A 150 -8.26 5.75 -3.65
C ILE A 150 -9.11 5.20 -2.48
N PRO A 151 -9.45 3.89 -2.41
CA PRO A 151 -10.04 3.26 -1.24
C PRO A 151 -9.32 3.57 0.08
N GLU A 152 -8.01 3.41 0.10
CA GLU A 152 -7.22 3.57 1.32
C GLU A 152 -7.24 5.00 1.84
N GLY A 153 -7.05 5.99 0.96
CA GLY A 153 -7.17 7.40 1.32
C GLY A 153 -8.58 7.76 1.83
N MET A 154 -9.61 7.12 1.27
CA MET A 154 -11.00 7.36 1.68
C MET A 154 -11.27 6.87 3.11
N VAL A 155 -10.79 5.70 3.50
CA VAL A 155 -11.09 5.10 4.80
C VAL A 155 -10.37 5.75 5.97
N ILE A 156 -9.31 6.51 5.74
CA ILE A 156 -8.60 7.29 6.79
C ILE A 156 -9.54 8.35 7.40
N ILE A 157 -10.43 8.94 6.63
CA ILE A 157 -11.15 10.16 7.00
C ILE A 157 -12.16 9.91 8.12
N GLY A 158 -12.97 8.85 8.01
CA GLY A 158 -14.02 8.55 8.99
C GLY A 158 -13.49 8.38 10.41
N PRO A 159 -12.55 7.47 10.66
CA PRO A 159 -11.95 7.24 11.98
C PRO A 159 -11.28 8.49 12.57
N MET A 160 -10.57 9.27 11.76
CA MET A 160 -9.92 10.50 12.20
C MET A 160 -10.93 11.55 12.68
N LEU A 161 -12.00 11.77 11.93
CA LEU A 161 -13.07 12.70 12.32
C LEU A 161 -13.83 12.20 13.55
N ALA A 162 -14.12 10.89 13.65
CA ALA A 162 -14.76 10.28 14.80
C ALA A 162 -13.92 10.40 16.08
N ALA A 163 -12.58 10.36 15.97
CA ALA A 163 -11.66 10.62 17.08
C ALA A 163 -11.51 12.11 17.43
N GLY A 164 -12.28 13.02 16.79
CA GLY A 164 -12.27 14.44 17.08
C GLY A 164 -11.12 15.23 16.43
N VAL A 165 -10.39 14.63 15.49
CA VAL A 165 -9.34 15.35 14.74
C VAL A 165 -10.00 16.35 13.79
N LYS A 166 -9.51 17.60 13.82
CA LYS A 166 -10.05 18.67 12.95
C LYS A 166 -9.92 18.32 11.47
N PRO A 167 -10.91 18.61 10.61
CA PRO A 167 -10.90 18.25 9.18
C PRO A 167 -9.62 18.69 8.44
N LYS A 168 -9.14 19.90 8.69
CA LYS A 168 -7.90 20.40 8.09
C LYS A 168 -6.69 19.53 8.46
N ARG A 169 -6.59 19.10 9.73
CA ARG A 169 -5.50 18.24 10.19
C ARG A 169 -5.61 16.84 9.61
N THR A 170 -6.84 16.29 9.56
CA THR A 170 -7.13 15.01 8.91
C THR A 170 -6.67 15.01 7.45
N PHE A 171 -7.02 16.05 6.69
CA PHE A 171 -6.61 16.19 5.29
C PHE A 171 -5.09 16.27 5.13
N ILE A 172 -4.41 17.07 5.98
CA ILE A 172 -2.95 17.18 5.93
C ILE A 172 -2.29 15.81 6.21
N ILE A 173 -2.79 15.06 7.18
CA ILE A 173 -2.26 13.73 7.50
C ILE A 173 -2.45 12.78 6.31
N ALA A 174 -3.65 12.71 5.71
CA ALA A 174 -3.89 11.90 4.53
C ALA A 174 -3.01 12.32 3.33
N MET A 175 -2.78 13.61 3.14
CA MET A 175 -1.85 14.10 2.12
C MET A 175 -0.41 13.67 2.40
N LEU A 176 0.02 13.65 3.66
CA LEU A 176 1.36 13.19 4.04
C LEU A 176 1.54 11.69 3.80
N THR A 177 0.51 10.85 4.00
CA THR A 177 0.60 9.44 3.65
C THR A 177 0.81 9.25 2.15
N GLY A 178 0.08 9.97 1.30
CA GLY A 178 0.33 9.96 -0.15
C GLY A 178 1.71 10.51 -0.55
N LEU A 179 2.27 11.48 0.20
CA LEU A 179 3.63 11.97 -0.06
C LEU A 179 4.69 10.89 0.22
N VAL A 180 4.46 9.99 1.17
CA VAL A 180 5.33 8.83 1.43
C VAL A 180 5.46 7.95 0.19
N GLU A 181 4.38 7.75 -0.57
CA GLU A 181 4.41 6.99 -1.83
C GLU A 181 5.26 7.69 -2.90
N VAL A 182 5.16 9.02 -3.00
CA VAL A 182 6.02 9.79 -3.92
C VAL A 182 7.49 9.58 -3.58
N VAL A 183 7.84 9.65 -2.30
CA VAL A 183 9.21 9.41 -1.83
C VAL A 183 9.62 7.96 -2.10
N GLY A 184 8.75 6.99 -1.82
CA GLY A 184 8.97 5.57 -2.11
C GLY A 184 9.25 5.32 -3.59
N THR A 185 8.45 5.90 -4.50
CA THR A 185 8.63 5.77 -5.95
C THR A 185 10.00 6.27 -6.40
N LEU A 186 10.43 7.41 -5.89
CA LEU A 186 11.76 7.93 -6.21
C LEU A 186 12.88 7.03 -5.65
N ILE A 187 12.75 6.54 -4.41
CA ILE A 187 13.72 5.62 -3.82
C ILE A 187 13.81 4.34 -4.66
N GLY A 188 12.68 3.71 -5.00
CA GLY A 188 12.64 2.49 -5.82
C GLY A 188 13.30 2.70 -7.18
N TYR A 189 12.94 3.76 -7.88
CA TYR A 189 13.51 4.10 -9.19
C TYR A 189 15.03 4.31 -9.12
N PHE A 190 15.52 5.13 -8.19
CA PHE A 190 16.95 5.39 -8.07
C PHE A 190 17.74 4.16 -7.64
N ALA A 191 17.19 3.34 -6.74
CA ALA A 191 17.85 2.10 -6.32
C ALA A 191 18.16 1.18 -7.52
N VAL A 192 17.17 0.91 -8.39
CA VAL A 192 17.36 0.02 -9.55
C VAL A 192 18.08 0.72 -10.70
N SER A 193 17.99 2.03 -10.85
CA SER A 193 18.73 2.78 -11.89
C SER A 193 20.24 2.82 -11.64
N VAL A 194 20.66 2.84 -10.37
CA VAL A 194 22.08 2.83 -9.98
C VAL A 194 22.64 1.40 -9.95
N ALA A 195 21.83 0.41 -9.60
CA ALA A 195 22.25 -0.97 -9.41
C ALA A 195 21.24 -1.94 -10.03
N SER A 196 21.20 -2.00 -11.36
CA SER A 196 20.23 -2.81 -12.11
C SER A 196 20.29 -4.31 -11.78
N PHE A 197 21.42 -4.82 -11.29
CA PHE A 197 21.56 -6.22 -10.87
C PHE A 197 20.69 -6.56 -9.64
N ILE A 198 20.24 -5.56 -8.85
CA ILE A 198 19.36 -5.79 -7.71
C ILE A 198 17.87 -5.87 -8.13
N LEU A 199 17.54 -5.57 -9.39
CA LEU A 199 16.16 -5.51 -9.85
C LEU A 199 15.32 -6.75 -9.47
N PRO A 200 15.77 -8.00 -9.71
CA PRO A 200 14.97 -9.18 -9.33
C PRO A 200 14.68 -9.23 -7.84
N PHE A 201 15.68 -8.94 -7.01
CA PHE A 201 15.51 -8.91 -5.57
C PHE A 201 14.59 -7.77 -5.13
N ALA A 202 14.74 -6.58 -5.72
CA ALA A 202 13.94 -5.41 -5.38
C ALA A 202 12.45 -5.59 -5.73
N LEU A 203 12.14 -6.20 -6.89
CA LEU A 203 10.79 -6.57 -7.28
C LEU A 203 10.18 -7.58 -6.28
N ALA A 204 10.92 -8.65 -5.96
CA ALA A 204 10.45 -9.65 -5.01
C ALA A 204 10.29 -9.06 -3.60
N PHE A 205 11.19 -8.19 -3.17
CA PHE A 205 11.11 -7.50 -1.89
C PHE A 205 9.84 -6.66 -1.79
N ALA A 206 9.56 -5.82 -2.79
CA ALA A 206 8.34 -5.02 -2.85
C ALA A 206 7.08 -5.91 -2.89
N GLY A 207 7.06 -6.96 -3.72
CA GLY A 207 5.96 -7.94 -3.73
C GLY A 207 5.76 -8.63 -2.38
N GLY A 208 6.85 -8.96 -1.68
CA GLY A 208 6.82 -9.57 -0.34
C GLY A 208 6.27 -8.66 0.74
N THR A 209 6.61 -7.36 0.72
CA THR A 209 6.00 -6.37 1.63
C THR A 209 4.51 -6.25 1.39
N MET A 210 4.07 -6.17 0.12
CA MET A 210 2.64 -6.10 -0.23
C MET A 210 1.89 -7.35 0.21
N LEU A 211 2.43 -8.56 0.00
CA LEU A 211 1.81 -9.80 0.49
C LEU A 211 1.67 -9.83 2.01
N TYR A 212 2.66 -9.30 2.73
CA TYR A 212 2.59 -9.19 4.19
C TYR A 212 1.42 -8.29 4.62
N VAL A 213 1.31 -7.08 4.07
CA VAL A 213 0.20 -6.15 4.35
C VAL A 213 -1.16 -6.78 4.09
N ILE A 214 -1.33 -7.40 2.93
CA ILE A 214 -2.60 -8.03 2.55
C ILE A 214 -2.99 -9.11 3.56
N SER A 215 -2.04 -9.95 3.94
CA SER A 215 -2.31 -11.13 4.76
C SER A 215 -2.44 -10.81 6.25
N ASP A 216 -1.62 -9.90 6.76
CA ASP A 216 -1.54 -9.60 8.20
C ASP A 216 -2.54 -8.52 8.62
N GLU A 217 -2.91 -7.61 7.71
CA GLU A 217 -3.71 -6.44 8.04
C GLU A 217 -4.99 -6.32 7.23
N MET A 218 -4.93 -6.25 5.89
CA MET A 218 -6.12 -5.94 5.08
C MET A 218 -7.19 -7.03 5.15
N ILE A 219 -6.80 -8.30 4.97
CA ILE A 219 -7.77 -9.40 5.03
C ILE A 219 -8.37 -9.54 6.45
N PRO A 220 -7.59 -9.58 7.55
CA PRO A 220 -8.15 -9.63 8.89
C PRO A 220 -9.09 -8.47 9.20
N GLU A 221 -8.68 -7.24 8.89
CA GLU A 221 -9.49 -6.04 9.15
C GLU A 221 -10.84 -6.10 8.43
N THR A 222 -10.83 -6.40 7.13
CA THR A 222 -12.05 -6.41 6.31
C THR A 222 -12.98 -7.59 6.60
N HIS A 223 -12.53 -8.59 7.36
CA HIS A 223 -13.31 -9.76 7.77
C HIS A 223 -13.73 -9.70 9.26
N ALA A 224 -13.46 -8.61 9.99
CA ALA A 224 -13.73 -8.51 11.42
C ALA A 224 -15.15 -8.01 11.75
N HIS A 225 -15.93 -7.47 10.80
CA HIS A 225 -17.15 -6.71 11.07
C HIS A 225 -18.45 -7.38 10.59
N GLY A 226 -18.45 -8.71 10.33
CA GLY A 226 -19.65 -9.48 9.96
C GLY A 226 -20.06 -9.37 8.49
N SER A 227 -19.15 -8.92 7.61
CA SER A 227 -19.38 -8.80 6.15
C SER A 227 -18.45 -9.70 5.33
N GLU A 228 -17.93 -10.78 5.90
CA GLU A 228 -16.83 -11.61 5.38
C GLU A 228 -17.07 -12.11 3.96
N ARG A 229 -18.29 -12.57 3.66
CA ARG A 229 -18.64 -13.03 2.30
C ARG A 229 -18.57 -11.91 1.28
N GLY A 230 -19.08 -10.72 1.63
CA GLY A 230 -19.03 -9.53 0.78
C GLY A 230 -17.59 -9.08 0.53
N ALA A 231 -16.80 -9.06 1.57
CA ALA A 231 -15.36 -8.76 1.53
C ALA A 231 -14.61 -9.74 0.63
N THR A 232 -14.85 -11.05 0.79
CA THR A 232 -14.23 -12.09 -0.06
C THR A 232 -14.54 -11.89 -1.54
N TYR A 233 -15.81 -11.65 -1.91
CA TYR A 233 -16.17 -11.40 -3.31
C TYR A 233 -15.59 -10.10 -3.84
N ALA A 234 -15.52 -9.05 -3.03
CA ALA A 234 -14.89 -7.78 -3.41
C ALA A 234 -13.39 -7.96 -3.68
N LEU A 235 -12.67 -8.74 -2.85
CA LEU A 235 -11.27 -9.10 -3.07
C LEU A 235 -11.11 -9.85 -4.40
N LEU A 236 -11.95 -10.86 -4.67
CA LEU A 236 -11.88 -11.61 -5.93
C LEU A 236 -12.15 -10.69 -7.14
N ILE A 237 -13.10 -9.76 -7.03
CA ILE A 237 -13.37 -8.79 -8.10
C ILE A 237 -12.17 -7.88 -8.35
N GLY A 238 -11.56 -7.35 -7.29
CA GLY A 238 -10.35 -6.53 -7.40
C GLY A 238 -9.19 -7.28 -8.03
N PHE A 239 -8.96 -8.52 -7.59
CA PHE A 239 -7.94 -9.41 -8.17
C PHE A 239 -8.18 -9.66 -9.66
N CYS A 240 -9.39 -10.05 -10.04
CA CYS A 240 -9.72 -10.32 -11.43
C CYS A 240 -9.66 -9.06 -12.30
N LEU A 241 -10.06 -7.91 -11.78
CA LEU A 241 -9.95 -6.65 -12.51
C LEU A 241 -8.48 -6.35 -12.84
N MET A 242 -7.59 -6.41 -11.84
CA MET A 242 -6.18 -6.15 -12.05
C MET A 242 -5.51 -7.20 -12.95
N LEU A 243 -5.89 -8.47 -12.82
CA LEU A 243 -5.47 -9.54 -13.74
C LEU A 243 -5.87 -9.21 -15.19
N CYS A 244 -7.10 -8.72 -15.42
CA CYS A 244 -7.51 -8.31 -16.76
C CYS A 244 -6.72 -7.12 -17.28
N VAL A 245 -6.44 -6.14 -16.42
CA VAL A 245 -5.62 -4.97 -16.76
C VAL A 245 -4.20 -5.41 -17.14
N ASP A 246 -3.60 -6.28 -16.36
CA ASP A 246 -2.24 -6.81 -16.59
C ASP A 246 -2.17 -7.57 -17.93
N VAL A 247 -3.11 -8.48 -18.19
CA VAL A 247 -3.12 -9.28 -19.43
C VAL A 247 -3.46 -8.48 -20.69
N LEU A 248 -4.30 -7.43 -20.57
CA LEU A 248 -4.75 -6.65 -21.73
C LEU A 248 -3.83 -5.46 -22.06
N LEU A 249 -3.12 -4.94 -21.08
CA LEU A 249 -2.32 -3.73 -21.20
C LEU A 249 -0.82 -3.94 -20.91
N GLY A 250 -0.48 -5.04 -20.20
CA GLY A 250 0.88 -5.41 -19.79
C GLY A 250 1.57 -6.34 -20.79
#